data_3c811ebf9f5a78e6288eaef7586b5503
#
_entry.id   3c811ebf9f5a78e6288eaef7586b5503
#
_cell.length_a   1.000
_cell.length_b   1.000
_cell.length_c   1.000
_cell.angle_alpha   90.00
_cell.angle_beta   90.00
_cell.angle_gamma   90.00
#
_symmetry.space_group_name_H-M   'P 1'
#
loop_
_entity.id
_entity.type
_entity.pdbx_description
1 polymer ?
#
loop_
_entity_poly.entity_id
_entity_poly.type
_entity_poly.pdbx_seq_one_letter_code
_entity_poly.pdbx_strand_id
1 'polypeptide(L)'
;MKIKITSENNYAVLGLDGAMLNSLNKNGTEYLWQGDSKYWAGQAPVCFPITGVLPNGEMEAFGKKCTMKRHGVARINPFEVDEQCKNSVTFVQHSNENTKREFPFDYELKIKYTICGDTVTNEYIIKNTGDCDLPFVIGGHPAFNCPIDSDEKFEDYKVVFDKNITKPCLRPDHHSGLVDVSQKFDEMHGGNTLPLVHELFEEKDALIFENCEAKSATLIGKNGKGIKIEYQDMNNLLVWSAVGNAPFVALEPWTGLASCSDEDGIFEHKRGMTEIGRASCRERV
;
A
#
# COMPACT_ATOMS: atom_id res chain seq x y z
N MET A 1 -16.01 3.12 14.11
CA MET A 1 -17.22 3.23 13.23
C MET A 1 -16.86 2.73 11.85
N LYS A 2 -17.78 2.05 11.15
CA LYS A 2 -17.56 1.60 9.76
C LYS A 2 -18.58 2.27 8.85
N ILE A 3 -18.14 2.65 7.64
CA ILE A 3 -18.98 3.28 6.60
C ILE A 3 -19.08 2.32 5.43
N LYS A 4 -20.26 2.13 4.90
CA LYS A 4 -20.52 1.32 3.73
C LYS A 4 -20.90 2.22 2.56
N ILE A 5 -20.17 2.09 1.45
CA ILE A 5 -20.50 2.71 0.16
C ILE A 5 -20.93 1.62 -0.82
N THR A 6 -21.86 1.94 -1.71
CA THR A 6 -22.54 0.93 -2.54
C THR A 6 -22.70 1.39 -3.98
N SER A 7 -22.60 0.42 -4.90
CA SER A 7 -22.97 0.57 -6.31
C SER A 7 -23.60 -0.72 -6.78
N GLU A 8 -24.86 -0.67 -7.23
CA GLU A 8 -25.65 -1.85 -7.59
C GLU A 8 -25.65 -2.92 -6.47
N ASN A 9 -25.18 -4.14 -6.74
CA ASN A 9 -25.05 -5.24 -5.78
C ASN A 9 -23.67 -5.31 -5.12
N ASN A 10 -22.80 -4.34 -5.40
CA ASN A 10 -21.43 -4.29 -4.92
C ASN A 10 -21.30 -3.28 -3.79
N TYR A 11 -20.34 -3.52 -2.88
CA TYR A 11 -20.09 -2.58 -1.81
C TYR A 11 -18.63 -2.64 -1.32
N ALA A 12 -18.20 -1.53 -0.74
CA ALA A 12 -16.99 -1.45 0.06
C ALA A 12 -17.33 -0.98 1.47
N VAL A 13 -16.61 -1.49 2.47
CA VAL A 13 -16.72 -1.05 3.87
C VAL A 13 -15.40 -0.45 4.29
N LEU A 14 -15.45 0.76 4.84
CA LEU A 14 -14.29 1.56 5.25
C LEU A 14 -14.36 1.83 6.76
N GLY A 15 -13.20 1.78 7.44
CA GLY A 15 -13.06 2.11 8.85
C GLY A 15 -12.48 3.52 9.06
N LEU A 16 -12.79 4.16 10.20
CA LEU A 16 -12.18 5.44 10.56
C LEU A 16 -10.71 5.28 10.98
N ASP A 17 -10.35 4.14 11.56
CA ASP A 17 -8.99 3.89 11.98
C ASP A 17 -8.12 3.67 10.74
N GLY A 18 -7.20 4.60 10.48
CA GLY A 18 -6.34 4.60 9.30
C GLY A 18 -7.07 4.79 7.96
N ALA A 19 -8.35 5.19 7.95
CA ALA A 19 -9.23 5.25 6.77
C ALA A 19 -9.18 3.94 5.94
N MET A 20 -9.09 2.81 6.62
CA MET A 20 -8.76 1.51 6.02
C MET A 20 -9.96 0.88 5.33
N LEU A 21 -9.73 0.33 4.12
CA LEU A 21 -10.69 -0.57 3.45
C LEU A 21 -10.77 -1.89 4.25
N ASN A 22 -11.98 -2.26 4.69
CA ASN A 22 -12.23 -3.44 5.52
C ASN A 22 -13.03 -4.53 4.80
N SER A 23 -13.68 -4.22 3.69
CA SER A 23 -14.41 -5.20 2.87
C SER A 23 -14.54 -4.68 1.45
N LEU A 24 -14.39 -5.56 0.49
CA LEU A 24 -14.60 -5.33 -0.93
C LEU A 24 -15.42 -6.48 -1.47
N ASN A 25 -16.72 -6.25 -1.63
CA ASN A 25 -17.66 -7.31 -1.96
C ASN A 25 -18.32 -7.09 -3.31
N LYS A 26 -18.30 -8.11 -4.15
CA LYS A 26 -18.98 -8.14 -5.45
C LYS A 26 -19.92 -9.34 -5.50
N ASN A 27 -21.22 -9.09 -5.60
CA ASN A 27 -22.27 -10.12 -5.70
C ASN A 27 -22.16 -11.22 -4.61
N GLY A 28 -21.85 -10.82 -3.37
CA GLY A 28 -21.71 -11.73 -2.22
C GLY A 28 -20.33 -12.35 -2.04
N THR A 29 -19.41 -12.22 -3.00
CA THR A 29 -18.03 -12.68 -2.86
C THR A 29 -17.18 -11.60 -2.20
N GLU A 30 -16.50 -11.93 -1.11
CA GLU A 30 -15.51 -11.05 -0.45
C GLU A 30 -14.14 -11.22 -1.09
N TYR A 31 -13.59 -10.13 -1.61
CA TYR A 31 -12.28 -10.14 -2.26
C TYR A 31 -11.16 -9.72 -1.31
N LEU A 32 -11.46 -8.89 -0.31
CA LEU A 32 -10.45 -8.40 0.60
C LEU A 32 -10.16 -9.41 1.71
N TRP A 33 -8.90 -9.56 2.07
CA TRP A 33 -8.47 -10.31 3.24
C TRP A 33 -9.14 -9.78 4.52
N GLN A 34 -9.61 -10.68 5.39
CA GLN A 34 -10.43 -10.29 6.54
C GLN A 34 -9.66 -10.18 7.87
N GLY A 35 -8.32 -10.26 7.83
CA GLY A 35 -7.48 -9.91 8.98
C GLY A 35 -7.41 -11.00 10.06
N ASP A 36 -7.16 -12.26 9.67
CA ASP A 36 -6.89 -13.33 10.66
C ASP A 36 -5.51 -13.12 11.29
N SER A 37 -5.49 -12.90 12.60
CA SER A 37 -4.27 -12.67 13.39
C SER A 37 -3.30 -13.85 13.41
N LYS A 38 -3.73 -15.04 12.99
CA LYS A 38 -2.85 -16.18 12.78
C LYS A 38 -1.76 -15.88 11.74
N TYR A 39 -2.07 -15.07 10.75
CA TYR A 39 -1.17 -14.69 9.66
C TYR A 39 -0.86 -13.20 9.70
N TRP A 40 -1.87 -12.39 9.54
CA TRP A 40 -1.77 -10.93 9.57
C TRP A 40 -3.11 -10.29 9.89
N ALA A 41 -3.16 -9.54 10.99
CA ALA A 41 -4.38 -8.87 11.46
C ALA A 41 -4.78 -7.63 10.64
N GLY A 42 -3.90 -7.11 9.79
CA GLY A 42 -4.22 -6.00 8.89
C GLY A 42 -5.05 -6.45 7.69
N GLN A 43 -5.54 -5.48 6.90
CA GLN A 43 -6.34 -5.73 5.70
C GLN A 43 -5.87 -4.89 4.51
N ALA A 44 -5.95 -3.55 4.61
CA ALA A 44 -5.58 -2.62 3.55
C ALA A 44 -5.10 -1.27 4.15
N PRO A 45 -4.04 -1.24 4.96
CA PRO A 45 -3.57 0.00 5.57
C PRO A 45 -3.04 0.98 4.51
N VAL A 46 -3.16 2.27 4.81
CA VAL A 46 -2.52 3.33 4.06
C VAL A 46 -1.14 3.61 4.66
N CYS A 47 -0.12 3.64 3.82
CA CYS A 47 1.25 3.91 4.19
C CYS A 47 1.55 5.41 3.97
N PHE A 48 1.76 6.16 5.05
CA PHE A 48 2.09 7.59 5.00
C PHE A 48 2.70 8.04 6.34
N PRO A 49 3.75 8.84 6.36
CA PRO A 49 4.53 9.40 5.24
C PRO A 49 5.70 8.51 4.79
N ILE A 50 5.71 7.25 5.21
CA ILE A 50 6.69 6.24 4.80
C ILE A 50 6.00 4.94 4.37
N THR A 51 6.69 4.19 3.52
CA THR A 51 6.46 2.79 3.24
C THR A 51 7.58 1.95 3.88
N GLY A 52 7.27 0.74 4.36
CA GLY A 52 8.27 -0.06 5.09
C GLY A 52 8.65 0.53 6.45
N VAL A 53 9.89 0.35 6.86
CA VAL A 53 10.45 0.79 8.13
C VAL A 53 11.50 1.88 7.93
N LEU A 54 11.82 2.61 8.99
CA LEU A 54 13.02 3.45 9.04
C LEU A 54 14.22 2.64 9.58
N PRO A 55 15.45 2.87 9.12
CA PRO A 55 16.64 2.27 9.70
C PRO A 55 16.73 2.58 11.20
N ASN A 56 16.85 1.54 12.03
CA ASN A 56 16.84 1.66 13.49
C ASN A 56 15.61 2.42 14.06
N GLY A 57 14.53 2.55 13.28
CA GLY A 57 13.29 3.23 13.67
C GLY A 57 13.34 4.76 13.59
N GLU A 58 14.41 5.36 13.04
CA GLU A 58 14.55 6.82 13.00
C GLU A 58 15.33 7.31 11.78
N MET A 59 15.05 8.51 11.34
CA MET A 59 15.79 9.30 10.35
C MET A 59 15.67 10.78 10.66
N GLU A 60 16.48 11.61 10.04
CA GLU A 60 16.39 13.07 10.13
C GLU A 60 15.75 13.64 8.86
N ALA A 61 14.80 14.56 9.00
CA ALA A 61 14.17 15.30 7.90
C ALA A 61 14.30 16.81 8.15
N PHE A 62 15.03 17.53 7.30
CA PHE A 62 15.26 18.97 7.43
C PHE A 62 15.67 19.39 8.86
N GLY A 63 16.59 18.65 9.48
CA GLY A 63 17.05 18.87 10.86
C GLY A 63 16.05 18.48 11.96
N LYS A 64 14.94 17.80 11.62
CA LYS A 64 13.95 17.30 12.56
C LYS A 64 14.00 15.79 12.65
N LYS A 65 13.99 15.25 13.87
CA LYS A 65 13.99 13.80 14.09
C LYS A 65 12.62 13.20 13.79
N CYS A 66 12.59 12.17 12.96
CA CYS A 66 11.43 11.34 12.64
C CYS A 66 11.61 9.93 13.25
N THR A 67 10.62 9.43 13.99
CA THR A 67 10.69 8.15 14.73
C THR A 67 9.42 7.33 14.48
N MET A 68 9.17 6.99 13.23
CA MET A 68 7.92 6.33 12.84
C MET A 68 8.02 4.81 12.89
N LYS A 69 6.91 4.18 13.24
CA LYS A 69 6.71 2.74 13.09
C LYS A 69 6.54 2.38 11.60
N ARG A 70 6.64 1.09 11.29
CA ARG A 70 6.39 0.54 9.94
C ARG A 70 5.15 1.17 9.30
N HIS A 71 5.29 1.69 8.08
CA HIS A 71 4.27 2.36 7.26
C HIS A 71 3.76 3.71 7.82
N GLY A 72 4.47 4.31 8.78
CA GLY A 72 4.22 5.66 9.23
C GLY A 72 3.00 5.85 10.12
N VAL A 73 2.52 7.10 10.17
CA VAL A 73 1.56 7.57 11.17
C VAL A 73 0.09 7.44 10.75
N ALA A 74 -0.22 7.46 9.45
CA ALA A 74 -1.61 7.52 9.01
C ALA A 74 -2.42 6.30 9.46
N ARG A 75 -1.88 5.10 9.28
CA ARG A 75 -2.58 3.82 9.54
C ARG A 75 -2.94 3.57 11.00
N ILE A 76 -2.28 4.24 11.94
CA ILE A 76 -2.44 4.03 13.40
C ILE A 76 -3.16 5.18 14.09
N ASN A 77 -3.54 6.21 13.35
CA ASN A 77 -4.28 7.34 13.86
C ASN A 77 -5.67 7.41 13.21
N PRO A 78 -6.69 7.89 13.94
CA PRO A 78 -8.04 8.00 13.41
C PRO A 78 -8.14 9.10 12.35
N PHE A 79 -9.07 8.90 11.43
CA PHE A 79 -9.54 9.90 10.48
C PHE A 79 -10.95 10.35 10.85
N GLU A 80 -11.30 11.55 10.41
CA GLU A 80 -12.66 12.07 10.44
C GLU A 80 -13.31 11.92 9.06
N VAL A 81 -14.64 11.94 9.01
CA VAL A 81 -15.37 11.98 7.75
C VAL A 81 -15.47 13.42 7.29
N ASP A 82 -14.90 13.74 6.14
CA ASP A 82 -14.99 15.06 5.52
C ASP A 82 -16.26 15.15 4.65
N GLU A 83 -16.47 14.16 3.79
CA GLU A 83 -17.65 14.07 2.92
C GLU A 83 -18.12 12.63 2.81
N GLN A 84 -19.44 12.42 2.66
CA GLN A 84 -20.02 11.11 2.45
C GLN A 84 -21.24 11.17 1.53
N CYS A 85 -21.27 10.26 0.55
CA CYS A 85 -22.39 10.00 -0.32
C CYS A 85 -22.72 8.49 -0.32
N LYS A 86 -23.76 8.09 -1.07
CA LYS A 86 -24.13 6.67 -1.21
C LYS A 86 -22.98 5.80 -1.74
N ASN A 87 -22.21 6.34 -2.69
CA ASN A 87 -21.17 5.63 -3.42
C ASN A 87 -19.75 6.19 -3.19
N SER A 88 -19.58 7.14 -2.27
CA SER A 88 -18.27 7.68 -1.96
C SER A 88 -18.15 8.15 -0.52
N VAL A 89 -16.94 8.15 0.01
CA VAL A 89 -16.58 8.76 1.28
C VAL A 89 -15.17 9.36 1.17
N THR A 90 -15.01 10.55 1.73
CA THR A 90 -13.72 11.21 1.90
C THR A 90 -13.42 11.26 3.39
N PHE A 91 -12.29 10.70 3.77
CA PHE A 91 -11.73 10.81 5.11
C PHE A 91 -10.66 11.90 5.13
N VAL A 92 -10.51 12.55 6.28
CA VAL A 92 -9.46 13.55 6.51
C VAL A 92 -8.72 13.28 7.81
N GLN A 93 -7.41 13.44 7.76
CA GLN A 93 -6.54 13.46 8.95
C GLN A 93 -5.67 14.71 8.88
N HIS A 94 -5.67 15.47 9.97
CA HIS A 94 -4.74 16.57 10.17
C HIS A 94 -3.59 16.12 11.07
N SER A 95 -2.39 16.67 10.83
CA SER A 95 -1.32 16.55 11.81
C SER A 95 -1.80 17.07 13.17
N ASN A 96 -1.39 16.40 14.22
CA ASN A 96 -1.72 16.76 15.60
C ASN A 96 -0.52 16.47 16.51
N GLU A 97 -0.62 16.74 17.80
CA GLU A 97 0.48 16.53 18.74
C GLU A 97 0.99 15.09 18.77
N ASN A 98 0.12 14.08 18.56
CA ASN A 98 0.54 12.68 18.55
C ASN A 98 1.33 12.34 17.26
N THR A 99 0.80 12.73 16.10
CA THR A 99 1.50 12.50 14.83
C THR A 99 2.82 13.26 14.76
N LYS A 100 2.87 14.50 15.30
CA LYS A 100 4.08 15.33 15.32
C LYS A 100 5.20 14.82 16.23
N ARG A 101 4.90 13.96 17.19
CA ARG A 101 5.95 13.27 17.99
C ARG A 101 6.76 12.29 17.15
N GLU A 102 6.14 11.69 16.14
CA GLU A 102 6.76 10.71 15.27
C GLU A 102 7.21 11.32 13.93
N PHE A 103 6.40 12.26 13.39
CA PHE A 103 6.64 12.97 12.13
C PHE A 103 6.34 14.47 12.32
N PRO A 104 7.35 15.31 12.59
CA PRO A 104 7.19 16.69 13.06
C PRO A 104 6.87 17.70 11.94
N PHE A 105 5.91 17.37 11.10
CA PHE A 105 5.44 18.19 9.97
C PHE A 105 3.94 18.42 10.04
N ASP A 106 3.50 19.58 9.54
CA ASP A 106 2.09 19.91 9.42
C ASP A 106 1.56 19.47 8.06
N TYR A 107 0.48 18.67 8.08
CA TYR A 107 -0.16 18.16 6.87
C TYR A 107 -1.68 18.04 7.04
N GLU A 108 -2.37 18.02 5.92
CA GLU A 108 -3.72 17.48 5.75
C GLU A 108 -3.63 16.33 4.77
N LEU A 109 -4.07 15.14 5.18
CA LEU A 109 -4.19 13.96 4.32
C LEU A 109 -5.66 13.63 4.15
N LYS A 110 -6.16 13.70 2.91
CA LYS A 110 -7.50 13.19 2.57
C LYS A 110 -7.37 11.89 1.79
N ILE A 111 -8.27 10.96 2.10
CA ILE A 111 -8.39 9.67 1.40
C ILE A 111 -9.83 9.54 0.94
N LYS A 112 -10.02 9.54 -0.38
CA LYS A 112 -11.34 9.43 -0.98
C LYS A 112 -11.52 8.07 -1.62
N TYR A 113 -12.56 7.37 -1.20
CA TYR A 113 -13.03 6.14 -1.83
C TYR A 113 -14.31 6.40 -2.62
N THR A 114 -14.35 5.87 -3.84
CA THR A 114 -15.53 5.93 -4.69
C THR A 114 -15.79 4.56 -5.31
N ILE A 115 -17.03 4.06 -5.23
CA ILE A 115 -17.44 2.82 -5.90
C ILE A 115 -18.33 3.15 -7.10
N CYS A 116 -18.01 2.56 -8.25
CA CYS A 116 -18.80 2.68 -9.48
C CYS A 116 -18.80 1.34 -10.22
N GLY A 117 -19.97 0.73 -10.36
CA GLY A 117 -20.08 -0.64 -10.88
C GLY A 117 -19.29 -1.62 -10.01
N ASP A 118 -18.30 -2.26 -10.56
CA ASP A 118 -17.40 -3.21 -9.88
C ASP A 118 -16.00 -2.63 -9.59
N THR A 119 -15.83 -1.33 -9.72
CA THR A 119 -14.57 -0.64 -9.51
C THR A 119 -14.64 0.22 -8.24
N VAL A 120 -13.63 0.09 -7.38
CA VAL A 120 -13.37 1.00 -6.26
C VAL A 120 -12.12 1.81 -6.58
N THR A 121 -12.26 3.13 -6.60
CA THR A 121 -11.15 4.08 -6.74
C THR A 121 -10.75 4.58 -5.37
N ASN A 122 -9.45 4.63 -5.10
CA ASN A 122 -8.85 5.24 -3.93
C ASN A 122 -7.96 6.41 -4.38
N GLU A 123 -8.27 7.62 -3.90
CA GLU A 123 -7.54 8.84 -4.23
C GLU A 123 -6.91 9.41 -2.96
N TYR A 124 -5.62 9.70 -2.99
CA TYR A 124 -4.90 10.38 -1.92
C TYR A 124 -4.70 11.84 -2.29
N ILE A 125 -5.00 12.74 -1.35
CA ILE A 125 -4.81 14.19 -1.52
C ILE A 125 -4.02 14.68 -0.32
N ILE A 126 -2.78 15.09 -0.55
CA ILE A 126 -1.88 15.57 0.48
C ILE A 126 -1.69 17.07 0.32
N LYS A 127 -1.85 17.79 1.42
CA LYS A 127 -1.61 19.24 1.47
C LYS A 127 -0.59 19.52 2.57
N ASN A 128 0.44 20.26 2.23
CA ASN A 128 1.34 20.84 3.21
C ASN A 128 0.63 22.04 3.88
N THR A 129 0.42 21.96 5.19
CA THR A 129 -0.20 23.03 5.99
C THR A 129 0.81 23.73 6.90
N GLY A 130 2.10 23.36 6.78
CA GLY A 130 3.20 23.92 7.55
C GLY A 130 3.92 25.08 6.85
N ASP A 131 5.03 25.46 7.45
CA ASP A 131 5.91 26.55 7.03
C ASP A 131 7.23 26.10 6.38
N CYS A 132 7.48 24.80 6.34
CA CYS A 132 8.61 24.17 5.66
C CYS A 132 8.12 23.10 4.66
N ASP A 133 8.99 22.63 3.78
CA ASP A 133 8.67 21.58 2.83
C ASP A 133 8.25 20.31 3.56
N LEU A 134 7.30 19.58 2.98
CA LEU A 134 6.75 18.34 3.52
C LEU A 134 7.27 17.17 2.69
N PRO A 135 8.20 16.35 3.22
CA PRO A 135 8.69 15.16 2.55
C PRO A 135 7.78 13.97 2.88
N PHE A 136 7.40 13.17 1.89
CA PHE A 136 6.61 11.97 2.13
C PHE A 136 6.75 10.93 1.02
N VAL A 137 6.42 9.70 1.37
CA VAL A 137 6.07 8.61 0.48
C VAL A 137 4.66 8.16 0.84
N ILE A 138 3.84 7.84 -0.15
CA ILE A 138 2.49 7.31 0.09
C ILE A 138 2.26 6.03 -0.69
N GLY A 139 1.41 5.16 -0.15
CA GLY A 139 0.99 3.95 -0.83
C GLY A 139 -0.17 3.24 -0.15
N GLY A 140 -0.79 2.34 -0.90
CA GLY A 140 -1.78 1.40 -0.38
C GLY A 140 -1.16 0.03 -0.13
N HIS A 141 -1.75 -0.70 0.81
CA HIS A 141 -1.33 -2.06 1.15
C HIS A 141 -2.56 -3.01 1.19
N PRO A 142 -3.41 -3.03 0.13
CA PRO A 142 -4.57 -3.90 0.11
C PRO A 142 -4.15 -5.37 -0.06
N ALA A 143 -4.63 -6.24 0.82
CA ALA A 143 -4.49 -7.68 0.72
C ALA A 143 -5.80 -8.31 0.23
N PHE A 144 -5.70 -9.24 -0.68
CA PHE A 144 -6.84 -9.93 -1.29
C PHE A 144 -6.81 -11.41 -0.94
N ASN A 145 -7.98 -12.00 -0.73
CA ASN A 145 -8.11 -13.43 -0.49
C ASN A 145 -7.44 -14.21 -1.63
N CYS A 146 -6.65 -15.21 -1.28
CA CYS A 146 -6.04 -16.13 -2.22
C CYS A 146 -5.97 -17.51 -1.56
N PRO A 147 -6.90 -18.42 -1.90
CA PRO A 147 -7.87 -18.33 -3.00
C PRO A 147 -9.05 -17.37 -2.72
N ILE A 148 -9.61 -16.79 -3.79
CA ILE A 148 -10.90 -16.07 -3.77
C ILE A 148 -12.06 -17.08 -3.86
N ASP A 149 -11.84 -18.15 -4.62
CA ASP A 149 -12.80 -19.23 -4.80
C ASP A 149 -12.43 -20.42 -3.89
N SER A 150 -13.38 -20.92 -3.11
CA SER A 150 -13.16 -22.02 -2.17
C SER A 150 -12.72 -23.34 -2.82
N ASP A 151 -12.98 -23.50 -4.12
CA ASP A 151 -12.63 -24.70 -4.88
C ASP A 151 -11.22 -24.64 -5.49
N GLU A 152 -10.49 -23.54 -5.22
CA GLU A 152 -9.14 -23.31 -5.70
C GLU A 152 -8.14 -23.35 -4.54
N LYS A 153 -6.86 -23.45 -4.88
CA LYS A 153 -5.72 -23.34 -3.97
C LYS A 153 -4.92 -22.08 -4.27
N PHE A 154 -4.03 -21.70 -3.36
CA PHE A 154 -3.11 -20.57 -3.53
C PHE A 154 -2.29 -20.70 -4.85
N GLU A 155 -1.78 -21.91 -5.13
CA GLU A 155 -0.97 -22.22 -6.32
C GLU A 155 -1.78 -22.27 -7.63
N ASP A 156 -3.12 -22.22 -7.57
CA ASP A 156 -3.97 -22.06 -8.75
C ASP A 156 -4.03 -20.60 -9.23
N TYR A 157 -3.44 -19.67 -8.44
CA TYR A 157 -3.43 -18.23 -8.71
C TYR A 157 -2.10 -17.76 -9.29
N LYS A 158 -2.16 -16.64 -9.96
CA LYS A 158 -1.02 -15.90 -10.50
C LYS A 158 -1.30 -14.40 -10.48
N VAL A 159 -0.24 -13.61 -10.47
CA VAL A 159 -0.32 -12.17 -10.74
C VAL A 159 0.08 -11.93 -12.19
N VAL A 160 -0.83 -11.31 -12.96
CA VAL A 160 -0.62 -10.99 -14.38
C VAL A 160 -0.52 -9.48 -14.53
N PHE A 161 0.62 -9.01 -15.00
CA PHE A 161 0.87 -7.60 -15.30
C PHE A 161 0.41 -7.26 -16.73
N ASP A 162 0.05 -6.00 -16.98
CA ASP A 162 -0.35 -5.53 -18.32
C ASP A 162 0.82 -5.38 -19.30
N LYS A 163 2.07 -5.49 -18.81
CA LYS A 163 3.29 -5.50 -19.60
C LYS A 163 4.29 -6.52 -19.08
N ASN A 164 5.23 -6.90 -19.93
CA ASN A 164 6.38 -7.67 -19.49
C ASN A 164 7.21 -6.87 -18.50
N ILE A 165 7.66 -7.54 -17.45
CA ILE A 165 8.60 -7.01 -16.48
C ILE A 165 9.98 -7.51 -16.84
N THR A 166 10.82 -6.61 -17.30
CA THR A 166 12.18 -6.94 -17.76
C THR A 166 13.25 -6.65 -16.72
N LYS A 167 12.91 -5.82 -15.72
CA LYS A 167 13.80 -5.49 -14.62
C LYS A 167 13.66 -6.51 -13.49
N PRO A 168 14.75 -6.95 -12.88
CA PRO A 168 14.68 -7.77 -11.69
C PRO A 168 14.06 -7.00 -10.52
N CYS A 169 13.36 -7.70 -9.63
CA CYS A 169 12.79 -7.13 -8.43
C CYS A 169 13.82 -7.01 -7.30
N LEU A 170 13.48 -6.21 -6.30
CA LEU A 170 14.15 -6.10 -5.02
C LEU A 170 13.37 -6.91 -3.98
N ARG A 171 14.02 -7.27 -2.87
CA ARG A 171 13.36 -7.97 -1.77
C ARG A 171 13.86 -7.44 -0.43
N PRO A 172 12.98 -7.09 0.50
CA PRO A 172 13.36 -6.69 1.83
C PRO A 172 13.94 -7.87 2.62
N ASP A 173 14.85 -7.58 3.52
CA ASP A 173 15.28 -8.55 4.52
C ASP A 173 14.19 -8.74 5.59
N HIS A 174 13.87 -9.98 5.94
CA HIS A 174 12.81 -10.29 6.90
C HIS A 174 13.03 -9.70 8.30
N HIS A 175 14.27 -9.60 8.74
CA HIS A 175 14.59 -9.16 10.10
C HIS A 175 14.63 -7.65 10.23
N SER A 176 15.38 -7.01 9.33
CA SER A 176 15.54 -5.55 9.34
C SER A 176 14.40 -4.81 8.63
N GLY A 177 13.74 -5.44 7.66
CA GLY A 177 12.78 -4.79 6.76
C GLY A 177 13.44 -3.82 5.77
N LEU A 178 14.77 -3.76 5.71
CA LEU A 178 15.51 -2.91 4.80
C LEU A 178 15.73 -3.61 3.45
N VAL A 179 15.86 -2.82 2.40
CA VAL A 179 16.12 -3.30 1.04
C VAL A 179 17.60 -3.16 0.72
N ASP A 180 18.26 -4.26 0.39
CA ASP A 180 19.60 -4.22 -0.20
C ASP A 180 19.49 -4.11 -1.72
N VAL A 181 19.69 -2.89 -2.24
CA VAL A 181 19.54 -2.60 -3.67
C VAL A 181 20.65 -3.22 -4.54
N SER A 182 21.71 -3.75 -3.96
CA SER A 182 22.73 -4.49 -4.67
C SER A 182 22.27 -5.90 -5.05
N GLN A 183 21.32 -6.46 -4.30
CA GLN A 183 20.74 -7.77 -4.55
C GLN A 183 19.51 -7.66 -5.48
N LYS A 184 19.54 -8.40 -6.58
CA LYS A 184 18.50 -8.40 -7.61
C LYS A 184 17.98 -9.82 -7.82
N PHE A 185 16.65 -9.95 -7.99
CA PHE A 185 15.97 -11.23 -8.13
C PHE A 185 15.12 -11.23 -9.40
N ASP A 186 15.40 -12.16 -10.32
CA ASP A 186 14.65 -12.29 -11.58
C ASP A 186 13.51 -13.29 -11.45
N GLU A 187 12.47 -12.94 -10.74
CA GLU A 187 11.28 -13.78 -10.53
C GLU A 187 10.33 -13.80 -11.76
N MET A 188 10.47 -12.83 -12.65
CA MET A 188 9.60 -12.67 -13.82
C MET A 188 10.15 -13.29 -15.10
N HIS A 189 11.48 -13.52 -15.15
CA HIS A 189 12.18 -14.08 -16.33
C HIS A 189 11.83 -13.33 -17.64
N GLY A 190 11.62 -12.01 -17.54
CA GLY A 190 11.23 -11.16 -18.67
C GLY A 190 9.78 -11.35 -19.14
N GLY A 191 8.95 -12.08 -18.40
CA GLY A 191 7.53 -12.28 -18.69
C GLY A 191 6.62 -11.25 -17.99
N ASN A 192 5.32 -11.45 -18.13
CA ASN A 192 4.29 -10.64 -17.47
C ASN A 192 3.47 -11.41 -16.43
N THR A 193 3.85 -12.63 -16.12
CA THR A 193 3.09 -13.52 -15.25
C THR A 193 3.96 -14.04 -14.12
N LEU A 194 3.54 -13.81 -12.88
CA LEU A 194 4.13 -14.36 -11.67
C LEU A 194 3.22 -15.48 -11.15
N PRO A 195 3.58 -16.78 -11.33
CA PRO A 195 2.88 -17.87 -10.66
C PRO A 195 3.03 -17.73 -9.15
N LEU A 196 1.97 -17.99 -8.40
CA LEU A 196 2.02 -17.89 -6.94
C LEU A 196 2.35 -19.25 -6.32
N VAL A 197 3.36 -19.26 -5.46
CA VAL A 197 3.68 -20.34 -4.55
C VAL A 197 4.08 -19.75 -3.20
N HIS A 198 3.78 -20.43 -2.10
CA HIS A 198 4.07 -19.88 -0.76
C HIS A 198 5.56 -19.67 -0.54
N GLU A 199 6.42 -20.49 -1.13
CA GLU A 199 7.87 -20.40 -1.05
C GLU A 199 8.43 -19.06 -1.51
N LEU A 200 7.73 -18.35 -2.39
CA LEU A 200 8.10 -16.99 -2.80
C LEU A 200 8.24 -16.03 -1.60
N PHE A 201 7.51 -16.28 -0.51
CA PHE A 201 7.41 -15.37 0.65
C PHE A 201 8.07 -15.94 1.91
N GLU A 202 8.49 -17.22 1.92
CA GLU A 202 9.04 -17.88 3.10
C GLU A 202 10.51 -17.51 3.35
N GLU A 203 11.34 -17.48 2.30
CA GLU A 203 12.77 -17.15 2.43
C GLU A 203 13.06 -15.64 2.39
N LYS A 204 12.27 -14.93 1.64
CA LYS A 204 12.36 -13.49 1.44
C LYS A 204 10.98 -12.88 1.65
N ASP A 205 10.94 -11.64 2.10
CA ASP A 205 9.69 -10.89 2.28
C ASP A 205 9.03 -10.55 0.91
N ALA A 206 8.51 -9.39 0.71
CA ALA A 206 7.84 -8.95 -0.52
C ALA A 206 8.73 -8.99 -1.78
N LEU A 207 8.10 -9.07 -2.93
CA LEU A 207 8.72 -8.72 -4.22
C LEU A 207 8.45 -7.25 -4.51
N ILE A 208 9.50 -6.45 -4.72
CA ILE A 208 9.39 -5.01 -5.01
C ILE A 208 9.79 -4.77 -6.47
N PHE A 209 8.83 -4.41 -7.28
CA PHE A 209 9.01 -3.98 -8.67
C PHE A 209 9.22 -2.47 -8.69
N GLU A 210 10.48 -2.05 -8.56
CA GLU A 210 10.89 -0.64 -8.57
C GLU A 210 10.74 -0.03 -9.96
N ASN A 211 10.14 1.16 -10.06
CA ASN A 211 9.82 1.81 -11.33
C ASN A 211 9.20 0.80 -12.31
N CYS A 212 8.14 0.16 -11.84
CA CYS A 212 7.44 -0.92 -12.54
C CYS A 212 7.02 -0.49 -13.95
N GLU A 213 7.37 -1.31 -14.95
CA GLU A 213 6.99 -1.05 -16.34
C GLU A 213 5.49 -1.18 -16.58
N ALA A 214 4.82 -2.03 -15.80
CA ALA A 214 3.38 -2.19 -15.81
C ALA A 214 2.67 -1.09 -15.00
N LYS A 215 1.43 -0.81 -15.35
CA LYS A 215 0.55 0.11 -14.63
C LYS A 215 -0.73 -0.56 -14.14
N SER A 216 -0.84 -1.86 -14.34
CA SER A 216 -1.85 -2.69 -13.68
C SER A 216 -1.34 -4.10 -13.44
N ALA A 217 -1.89 -4.73 -12.41
CA ALA A 217 -1.66 -6.12 -12.06
C ALA A 217 -2.98 -6.80 -11.68
N THR A 218 -3.15 -8.04 -12.10
CA THR A 218 -4.36 -8.84 -11.85
C THR A 218 -3.98 -10.10 -11.09
N LEU A 219 -4.49 -10.24 -9.87
CA LEU A 219 -4.53 -11.51 -9.16
C LEU A 219 -5.69 -12.33 -9.73
N ILE A 220 -5.41 -13.47 -10.32
CA ILE A 220 -6.41 -14.29 -11.02
C ILE A 220 -6.21 -15.78 -10.77
N GLY A 221 -7.29 -16.48 -10.44
CA GLY A 221 -7.33 -17.93 -10.29
C GLY A 221 -7.54 -18.66 -11.63
N LYS A 222 -7.38 -19.97 -11.61
CA LYS A 222 -7.56 -20.83 -12.81
C LYS A 222 -8.98 -20.77 -13.37
N ASN A 223 -9.99 -20.51 -12.51
CA ASN A 223 -11.40 -20.38 -12.91
C ASN A 223 -11.73 -19.00 -13.50
N GLY A 224 -10.74 -18.10 -13.61
CA GLY A 224 -10.91 -16.75 -14.16
C GLY A 224 -11.49 -15.73 -13.19
N LYS A 225 -11.77 -16.11 -11.93
CA LYS A 225 -12.14 -15.14 -10.88
C LYS A 225 -10.88 -14.44 -10.38
N GLY A 226 -10.94 -13.12 -10.23
CA GLY A 226 -9.77 -12.35 -9.82
C GLY A 226 -10.09 -10.91 -9.47
N ILE A 227 -9.05 -10.18 -9.13
CA ILE A 227 -9.10 -8.74 -8.88
C ILE A 227 -7.95 -8.06 -9.60
N LYS A 228 -8.23 -6.95 -10.27
CA LYS A 228 -7.26 -6.09 -10.94
C LYS A 228 -7.05 -4.84 -10.13
N ILE A 229 -5.80 -4.44 -9.96
CA ILE A 229 -5.44 -3.10 -9.50
C ILE A 229 -4.84 -2.29 -10.64
N GLU A 230 -5.12 -1.00 -10.66
CA GLU A 230 -4.52 -0.01 -11.56
C GLU A 230 -3.87 1.09 -10.72
N TYR A 231 -2.64 1.50 -11.08
CA TYR A 231 -1.81 2.39 -10.28
C TYR A 231 -1.01 3.35 -11.16
N GLN A 232 -1.74 4.18 -11.93
CA GLN A 232 -1.15 5.08 -12.95
C GLN A 232 -0.12 6.06 -12.35
N ASP A 233 -0.42 6.59 -11.18
CA ASP A 233 0.37 7.65 -10.52
C ASP A 233 1.39 7.10 -9.52
N MET A 234 1.46 5.77 -9.35
CA MET A 234 2.42 5.10 -8.49
C MET A 234 3.52 4.41 -9.30
N ASN A 235 4.76 4.56 -8.88
CA ASN A 235 5.90 4.06 -9.66
C ASN A 235 6.32 2.64 -9.27
N ASN A 236 5.95 2.18 -8.10
CA ASN A 236 6.38 0.89 -7.58
C ASN A 236 5.17 0.01 -7.26
N LEU A 237 5.32 -1.28 -7.49
CA LEU A 237 4.37 -2.28 -7.04
C LEU A 237 5.08 -3.31 -6.18
N LEU A 238 4.48 -3.63 -5.03
CA LEU A 238 4.91 -4.76 -4.22
C LEU A 238 3.87 -5.88 -4.32
N VAL A 239 4.39 -7.11 -4.31
CA VAL A 239 3.59 -8.33 -4.16
C VAL A 239 4.05 -9.01 -2.88
N TRP A 240 3.14 -9.21 -1.94
CA TRP A 240 3.47 -9.77 -0.63
C TRP A 240 2.40 -10.75 -0.12
N SER A 241 2.85 -11.72 0.65
CA SER A 241 2.02 -12.56 1.50
C SER A 241 2.75 -12.84 2.81
N ALA A 242 2.02 -13.13 3.89
CA ALA A 242 2.67 -13.50 5.14
C ALA A 242 3.18 -14.95 5.09
N VAL A 243 4.24 -15.21 5.83
CA VAL A 243 4.79 -16.57 6.04
C VAL A 243 3.76 -17.52 6.66
N GLY A 244 3.99 -18.82 6.55
CA GLY A 244 3.14 -19.84 7.17
C GLY A 244 1.90 -20.17 6.36
N ASN A 245 1.97 -20.14 5.04
CA ASN A 245 0.90 -20.45 4.09
C ASN A 245 -0.33 -19.54 4.27
N ALA A 246 -0.10 -18.23 4.35
CA ALA A 246 -1.19 -17.26 4.49
C ALA A 246 -2.12 -17.27 3.25
N PRO A 247 -3.45 -17.30 3.42
CA PRO A 247 -4.40 -17.41 2.31
C PRO A 247 -4.76 -16.03 1.75
N PHE A 248 -3.77 -15.22 1.43
CA PHE A 248 -3.95 -13.91 0.81
C PHE A 248 -2.71 -13.47 0.03
N VAL A 249 -2.89 -12.51 -0.86
CA VAL A 249 -1.81 -11.79 -1.53
C VAL A 249 -2.10 -10.29 -1.45
N ALA A 250 -1.14 -9.49 -0.99
CA ALA A 250 -1.19 -8.04 -1.08
C ALA A 250 -0.59 -7.57 -2.41
N LEU A 251 -1.26 -6.62 -3.04
CA LEU A 251 -0.76 -5.90 -4.22
C LEU A 251 -0.66 -4.42 -3.83
N GLU A 252 0.55 -3.92 -3.68
CA GLU A 252 0.82 -2.67 -2.96
C GLU A 252 1.45 -1.61 -3.86
N PRO A 253 0.65 -0.72 -4.44
CA PRO A 253 1.18 0.40 -5.21
C PRO A 253 1.73 1.48 -4.26
N TRP A 254 2.99 1.92 -4.50
CA TRP A 254 3.68 2.93 -3.70
C TRP A 254 4.35 4.00 -4.59
N THR A 255 4.39 5.24 -4.11
CA THR A 255 5.12 6.32 -4.81
C THR A 255 6.64 6.16 -4.68
N GLY A 256 7.14 5.72 -3.53
CA GLY A 256 8.55 5.51 -3.24
C GLY A 256 8.85 4.08 -2.79
N LEU A 257 10.00 3.87 -2.15
CA LEU A 257 10.44 2.56 -1.64
C LEU A 257 10.46 2.51 -0.12
N ALA A 258 10.43 1.27 0.41
CA ALA A 258 10.92 1.01 1.76
C ALA A 258 12.37 1.47 1.89
N SER A 259 12.82 1.74 3.12
CA SER A 259 14.19 2.18 3.35
C SER A 259 15.21 1.16 2.84
N CYS A 260 16.23 1.68 2.18
CA CYS A 260 17.31 0.89 1.63
C CYS A 260 18.53 0.90 2.57
N SER A 261 19.33 -0.17 2.54
CA SER A 261 20.48 -0.33 3.43
C SER A 261 21.63 0.64 3.14
N ASP A 262 21.62 1.27 1.96
CA ASP A 262 22.61 2.25 1.49
C ASP A 262 22.17 3.72 1.66
N GLU A 263 21.03 3.99 2.33
CA GLU A 263 20.56 5.34 2.61
C GLU A 263 21.45 6.03 3.67
N ASP A 264 21.62 7.33 3.53
CA ASP A 264 22.49 8.16 4.37
C ASP A 264 21.87 8.58 5.71
N GLY A 265 20.64 8.16 6.01
CA GLY A 265 19.91 8.53 7.22
C GLY A 265 19.12 9.85 7.09
N ILE A 266 19.14 10.48 5.92
CA ILE A 266 18.39 11.70 5.63
C ILE A 266 17.07 11.33 4.94
N PHE A 267 15.98 11.72 5.56
CA PHE A 267 14.63 11.28 5.16
C PHE A 267 14.25 11.79 3.76
N GLU A 268 14.51 13.05 3.46
CA GLU A 268 14.27 13.66 2.15
C GLU A 268 15.10 13.06 1.02
N HIS A 269 16.20 12.36 1.33
CA HIS A 269 17.03 11.66 0.34
C HIS A 269 16.53 10.25 0.00
N LYS A 270 15.48 9.77 0.66
CA LYS A 270 14.93 8.43 0.37
C LYS A 270 14.47 8.29 -1.08
N ARG A 271 14.62 7.08 -1.62
CA ARG A 271 14.22 6.77 -2.99
C ARG A 271 12.73 6.97 -3.22
N GLY A 272 12.39 7.78 -4.24
CA GLY A 272 11.01 8.10 -4.62
C GLY A 272 10.30 9.02 -3.63
N MET A 273 11.05 9.77 -2.82
CA MET A 273 10.50 10.80 -1.94
C MET A 273 9.81 11.88 -2.77
N THR A 274 8.64 12.28 -2.33
CA THR A 274 7.92 13.45 -2.82
C THR A 274 8.09 14.58 -1.83
N GLU A 275 8.32 15.80 -2.33
CA GLU A 275 8.39 17.01 -1.51
C GLU A 275 7.37 18.01 -2.05
N ILE A 276 6.49 18.49 -1.17
CA ILE A 276 5.59 19.59 -1.51
C ILE A 276 5.90 20.82 -0.67
N GLY A 277 6.16 21.92 -1.38
CA GLY A 277 6.43 23.23 -0.78
C GLY A 277 5.25 23.74 0.05
N ARG A 278 5.42 24.95 0.61
CA ARG A 278 4.43 25.58 1.50
C ARG A 278 3.01 25.58 0.96
N ALA A 279 2.06 25.70 1.85
CA ALA A 279 0.59 25.77 1.82
C ALA A 279 -0.18 26.02 0.50
N SER A 280 0.48 26.41 -0.58
CA SER A 280 -0.11 26.57 -1.93
C SER A 280 -0.01 25.32 -2.80
N CYS A 281 0.78 24.33 -2.41
CA CYS A 281 1.02 23.13 -3.19
C CYS A 281 0.17 21.96 -2.68
N ARG A 282 -0.43 21.23 -3.61
CA ARG A 282 -1.24 20.06 -3.36
C ARG A 282 -0.77 18.94 -4.29
N GLU A 283 -0.53 17.76 -3.72
CA GLU A 283 -0.30 16.55 -4.50
C GLU A 283 -1.55 15.68 -4.50
N ARG A 284 -1.91 15.17 -5.68
CA ARG A 284 -2.99 14.20 -5.88
C ARG A 284 -2.37 12.94 -6.51
N VAL A 285 -2.54 11.83 -5.84
CA VAL A 285 -2.01 10.52 -6.24
C VAL A 285 -3.12 9.47 -6.28
#